data_9f3cecb152ab7946d51416b32b5d4907
#
_entry.id   9f3cecb152ab7946d51416b32b5d4907
#
_cell.length_a   1.000
_cell.length_b   1.000
_cell.length_c   1.000
_cell.angle_alpha   90.00
_cell.angle_beta   90.00
_cell.angle_gamma   90.00
#
_symmetry.space_group_name_H-M   'P 1'
#
loop_
_entity.id
_entity.type
_entity.pdbx_description
1 polymer ?
#
loop_
_entity_poly.entity_id
_entity_poly.type
_entity_poly.pdbx_seq_one_letter_code
_entity_poly.pdbx_strand_id
1 'polypeptide(L)'
;IIETVFEDMGSWLKSHPEQHISINLEASDLASETLPTLLSTLLNRSQISPSQIALELTEREFADPKTSAPIVARYRNAGHSIYIDDFGTGYSSLSYLQNLDVDVLKIDKSFVDALEYKNVTPHIIEMAKTLKLKMVAEGIETARQEQWLRQHGVHYGQGWLYSKPLPATAFILWAEQRL
;
A
#
# COMPACT_ATOMS: atom_id res chain seq x y z
N ILE A 1 -9.22 -14.74 -2.26
CA ILE A 1 -9.03 -13.29 -2.47
C ILE A 1 -8.04 -13.03 -3.60
N ILE A 2 -6.78 -13.48 -3.51
CA ILE A 2 -5.74 -13.17 -4.51
C ILE A 2 -6.17 -13.59 -5.92
N GLU A 3 -6.62 -14.84 -6.12
CA GLU A 3 -7.09 -15.31 -7.43
C GLU A 3 -8.23 -14.45 -7.97
N THR A 4 -9.20 -14.09 -7.14
CA THR A 4 -10.33 -13.21 -7.51
C THR A 4 -9.85 -11.84 -7.99
N VAL A 5 -8.83 -11.25 -7.34
CA VAL A 5 -8.23 -9.98 -7.78
C VAL A 5 -7.66 -10.10 -9.19
N PHE A 6 -6.96 -11.20 -9.50
CA PHE A 6 -6.41 -11.41 -10.84
C PHE A 6 -7.50 -11.72 -11.88
N GLU A 7 -8.56 -12.43 -11.50
CA GLU A 7 -9.72 -12.67 -12.36
C GLU A 7 -10.45 -11.38 -12.72
N ASP A 8 -10.69 -10.53 -11.72
CA ASP A 8 -11.44 -9.29 -11.88
C ASP A 8 -10.63 -8.16 -12.53
N MET A 9 -9.35 -8.02 -12.16
CA MET A 9 -8.54 -6.85 -12.50
C MET A 9 -7.42 -7.13 -13.51
N GLY A 10 -7.06 -8.40 -13.74
CA GLY A 10 -5.90 -8.77 -14.56
C GLY A 10 -5.95 -8.20 -15.97
N SER A 11 -7.10 -8.27 -16.64
CA SER A 11 -7.27 -7.74 -18.00
C SER A 11 -7.13 -6.21 -18.05
N TRP A 12 -7.67 -5.51 -17.04
CA TRP A 12 -7.58 -4.06 -16.94
C TRP A 12 -6.13 -3.63 -16.65
N LEU A 13 -5.46 -4.27 -15.70
CA LEU A 13 -4.06 -4.00 -15.38
C LEU A 13 -3.14 -4.24 -16.59
N LYS A 14 -3.39 -5.29 -17.38
CA LYS A 14 -2.62 -5.56 -18.60
C LYS A 14 -2.73 -4.41 -19.62
N SER A 15 -3.89 -3.78 -19.74
CA SER A 15 -4.09 -2.63 -20.64
C SER A 15 -3.61 -1.29 -20.04
N HIS A 16 -3.32 -1.26 -18.73
CA HIS A 16 -2.89 -0.07 -18.01
C HIS A 16 -1.59 -0.36 -17.22
N PRO A 17 -0.43 -0.45 -17.88
CA PRO A 17 0.83 -0.85 -17.26
C PRO A 17 1.33 0.11 -16.18
N GLU A 18 0.85 1.36 -16.17
CA GLU A 18 1.18 2.36 -15.15
C GLU A 18 0.32 2.24 -13.88
N GLN A 19 -0.75 1.45 -13.95
CA GLN A 19 -1.64 1.27 -12.82
C GLN A 19 -1.24 0.05 -12.00
N HIS A 20 -1.49 0.14 -10.70
CA HIS A 20 -1.28 -0.98 -9.78
C HIS A 20 -2.43 -1.07 -8.77
N ILE A 21 -2.56 -2.22 -8.19
CA ILE A 21 -3.45 -2.48 -7.05
C ILE A 21 -2.64 -3.06 -5.90
N SER A 22 -3.12 -2.87 -4.69
CA SER A 22 -2.52 -3.43 -3.50
C SER A 22 -3.38 -4.55 -2.92
N ILE A 23 -2.72 -5.51 -2.30
CA ILE A 23 -3.35 -6.68 -1.65
C ILE A 23 -2.85 -6.75 -0.21
N ASN A 24 -3.78 -6.76 0.75
CA ASN A 24 -3.46 -6.98 2.14
C ASN A 24 -3.01 -8.42 2.37
N LEU A 25 -1.90 -8.59 3.07
CA LEU A 25 -1.35 -9.87 3.49
C LEU A 25 -1.21 -9.92 5.02
N GLU A 26 -1.47 -11.09 5.58
CA GLU A 26 -1.22 -11.38 6.99
C GLU A 26 0.15 -12.05 7.18
N ALA A 27 0.63 -12.12 8.43
CA ALA A 27 1.88 -12.81 8.76
C ALA A 27 1.91 -14.28 8.28
N SER A 28 0.76 -14.94 8.32
CA SER A 28 0.59 -16.32 7.82
C SER A 28 0.80 -16.43 6.30
N ASP A 29 0.36 -15.43 5.56
CA ASP A 29 0.54 -15.38 4.10
C ASP A 29 2.02 -15.16 3.76
N LEU A 30 2.67 -14.26 4.49
CA LEU A 30 4.11 -14.00 4.33
C LEU A 30 4.98 -15.23 4.57
N ALA A 31 4.64 -16.04 5.59
CA ALA A 31 5.35 -17.27 5.91
C ALA A 31 5.05 -18.41 4.93
N SER A 32 4.05 -18.26 4.06
CA SER A 32 3.64 -19.28 3.09
C SER A 32 4.73 -19.53 2.06
N GLU A 33 5.10 -20.79 1.87
CA GLU A 33 6.03 -21.19 0.80
C GLU A 33 5.33 -21.24 -0.57
N THR A 34 4.01 -21.34 -0.60
CA THR A 34 3.21 -21.47 -1.82
C THR A 34 2.80 -20.13 -2.42
N LEU A 35 2.69 -19.08 -1.62
CA LEU A 35 2.24 -17.76 -2.08
C LEU A 35 3.13 -17.16 -3.19
N PRO A 36 4.47 -17.20 -3.10
CA PRO A 36 5.32 -16.68 -4.19
C PRO A 36 5.10 -17.40 -5.52
N THR A 37 4.90 -18.72 -5.47
CA THR A 37 4.61 -19.54 -6.67
C THR A 37 3.23 -19.20 -7.24
N LEU A 38 2.23 -19.02 -6.37
CA LEU A 38 0.88 -18.62 -6.78
C LEU A 38 0.90 -17.25 -7.47
N LEU A 39 1.53 -16.24 -6.85
CA LEU A 39 1.65 -14.89 -7.43
C LEU A 39 2.36 -14.96 -8.79
N SER A 40 3.50 -15.64 -8.89
CA SER A 40 4.22 -15.79 -10.14
C SER A 40 3.37 -16.45 -11.23
N THR A 41 2.61 -17.48 -10.88
CA THR A 41 1.71 -18.18 -11.82
C THR A 41 0.60 -17.26 -12.31
N LEU A 42 -0.04 -16.51 -11.41
CA LEU A 42 -1.12 -15.59 -11.75
C LEU A 42 -0.63 -14.40 -12.57
N LEU A 43 0.52 -13.81 -12.24
CA LEU A 43 1.18 -12.75 -13.01
C LEU A 43 1.46 -13.20 -14.45
N ASN A 44 2.07 -14.37 -14.61
CA ASN A 44 2.37 -14.93 -15.93
C ASN A 44 1.10 -15.20 -16.73
N ARG A 45 0.07 -15.78 -16.11
CA ARG A 45 -1.23 -16.06 -16.75
C ARG A 45 -1.91 -14.77 -17.21
N SER A 46 -1.89 -13.74 -16.40
CA SER A 46 -2.52 -12.43 -16.69
C SER A 46 -1.64 -11.53 -17.56
N GLN A 47 -0.37 -11.88 -17.75
CA GLN A 47 0.63 -11.09 -18.48
C GLN A 47 0.77 -9.66 -17.94
N ILE A 48 0.79 -9.52 -16.62
CA ILE A 48 1.02 -8.24 -15.91
C ILE A 48 2.34 -8.27 -15.16
N SER A 49 2.90 -7.08 -14.92
CA SER A 49 4.15 -6.92 -14.18
C SER A 49 3.94 -7.15 -12.67
N PRO A 50 4.90 -7.74 -11.95
CA PRO A 50 4.88 -7.77 -10.48
C PRO A 50 4.72 -6.39 -9.85
N SER A 51 5.26 -5.34 -10.47
CA SER A 51 5.13 -3.95 -9.99
C SER A 51 3.69 -3.42 -9.98
N GLN A 52 2.77 -4.09 -10.69
CA GLN A 52 1.35 -3.75 -10.68
C GLN A 52 0.57 -4.40 -9.52
N ILE A 53 1.22 -5.26 -8.74
CA ILE A 53 0.65 -5.87 -7.53
C ILE A 53 1.51 -5.48 -6.34
N ALA A 54 1.07 -4.49 -5.59
CA ALA A 54 1.69 -4.09 -4.33
C ALA A 54 1.18 -5.01 -3.20
N LEU A 55 2.02 -5.26 -2.21
CA LEU A 55 1.69 -6.07 -1.04
C LEU A 55 1.64 -5.18 0.19
N GLU A 56 0.49 -5.12 0.85
CA GLU A 56 0.27 -4.33 2.05
C GLU A 56 0.41 -5.21 3.30
N LEU A 57 1.18 -4.74 4.25
CA LEU A 57 1.50 -5.42 5.49
C LEU A 57 1.32 -4.45 6.63
N THR A 58 0.62 -4.84 7.68
CA THR A 58 0.47 -3.98 8.85
C THR A 58 1.80 -3.86 9.60
N GLU A 59 1.94 -2.83 10.40
CA GLU A 59 3.13 -2.61 11.22
C GLU A 59 3.51 -3.83 12.09
N ARG A 60 2.52 -4.62 12.48
CA ARG A 60 2.72 -5.79 13.35
C ARG A 60 3.49 -6.93 12.69
N GLU A 61 3.32 -7.11 11.37
CA GLU A 61 4.04 -8.14 10.60
C GLU A 61 5.56 -7.87 10.56
N PHE A 62 5.96 -6.63 10.87
CA PHE A 62 7.36 -6.22 10.93
C PHE A 62 7.96 -6.24 12.36
N ALA A 63 7.22 -6.70 13.37
CA ALA A 63 7.65 -6.67 14.77
C ALA A 63 8.99 -7.40 15.04
N ASP A 64 9.31 -8.44 14.25
CA ASP A 64 10.62 -9.10 14.26
C ASP A 64 11.34 -8.91 12.91
N PRO A 65 12.25 -7.93 12.79
CA PRO A 65 12.99 -7.66 11.56
C PRO A 65 13.85 -8.84 11.09
N LYS A 66 14.30 -9.73 11.96
CA LYS A 66 15.11 -10.89 11.58
C LYS A 66 14.30 -11.88 10.76
N THR A 67 13.02 -11.99 11.05
CA THR A 67 12.10 -12.88 10.35
C THR A 67 11.47 -12.20 9.14
N SER A 68 11.04 -10.95 9.26
CA SER A 68 10.33 -10.23 8.21
C SER A 68 11.23 -9.75 7.08
N ALA A 69 12.46 -9.28 7.36
CA ALA A 69 13.33 -8.71 6.33
C ALA A 69 13.68 -9.68 5.20
N PRO A 70 14.02 -10.96 5.42
CA PRO A 70 14.26 -11.90 4.33
C PRO A 70 13.02 -12.16 3.47
N ILE A 71 11.84 -12.14 4.10
CA ILE A 71 10.56 -12.37 3.42
C ILE A 71 10.23 -11.17 2.54
N VAL A 72 10.32 -9.96 3.08
CA VAL A 72 10.14 -8.70 2.33
C VAL A 72 11.09 -8.64 1.14
N ALA A 73 12.39 -8.91 1.36
CA ALA A 73 13.38 -8.93 0.30
C ALA A 73 13.03 -9.92 -0.82
N ARG A 74 12.46 -11.09 -0.50
CA ARG A 74 12.01 -12.08 -1.50
C ARG A 74 10.97 -11.50 -2.44
N TYR A 75 9.93 -10.83 -1.91
CA TYR A 75 8.87 -10.25 -2.73
C TYR A 75 9.35 -9.01 -3.51
N ARG A 76 10.19 -8.18 -2.91
CA ARG A 76 10.80 -7.05 -3.62
C ARG A 76 11.71 -7.49 -4.76
N ASN A 77 12.52 -8.52 -4.55
CA ASN A 77 13.35 -9.11 -5.59
C ASN A 77 12.52 -9.74 -6.72
N ALA A 78 11.29 -10.16 -6.43
CA ALA A 78 10.33 -10.59 -7.44
C ALA A 78 9.67 -9.42 -8.19
N GLY A 79 9.88 -8.18 -7.74
CA GLY A 79 9.40 -6.95 -8.38
C GLY A 79 8.13 -6.35 -7.78
N HIS A 80 7.63 -6.89 -6.65
CA HIS A 80 6.50 -6.30 -5.94
C HIS A 80 6.93 -5.09 -5.10
N SER A 81 6.08 -4.06 -5.03
CA SER A 81 6.22 -2.98 -4.05
C SER A 81 5.64 -3.40 -2.71
N ILE A 82 6.31 -3.03 -1.62
CA ILE A 82 5.88 -3.34 -0.25
C ILE A 82 5.38 -2.07 0.43
N TYR A 83 4.17 -2.14 0.94
CA TYR A 83 3.48 -1.06 1.65
C TYR A 83 3.38 -1.40 3.13
N ILE A 84 3.66 -0.44 3.98
CA ILE A 84 3.37 -0.54 5.42
C ILE A 84 2.00 0.08 5.67
N ASP A 85 1.08 -0.71 6.18
CA ASP A 85 -0.28 -0.32 6.52
C ASP A 85 -0.44 0.02 8.01
N ASP A 86 -1.46 0.81 8.34
CA ASP A 86 -1.83 1.22 9.71
C ASP A 86 -0.67 1.83 10.51
N PHE A 87 0.27 2.52 9.83
CA PHE A 87 1.47 3.03 10.48
C PHE A 87 1.15 4.02 11.62
N GLY A 88 1.76 3.77 12.79
CA GLY A 88 1.63 4.61 13.99
C GLY A 88 0.51 4.21 14.94
N THR A 89 -0.27 3.17 14.61
CA THR A 89 -1.34 2.65 15.48
C THR A 89 -0.84 1.56 16.45
N GLY A 90 0.40 1.08 16.26
CA GLY A 90 0.99 -0.05 16.98
C GLY A 90 2.30 0.27 17.71
N TYR A 91 3.20 -0.70 17.72
CA TYR A 91 4.52 -0.60 18.37
C TYR A 91 5.56 0.04 17.45
N SER A 92 5.38 1.30 17.07
CA SER A 92 6.27 2.02 16.16
C SER A 92 7.69 2.15 16.73
N SER A 93 8.54 1.16 16.51
CA SER A 93 9.97 1.32 16.67
C SER A 93 10.58 1.81 15.36
N LEU A 94 10.94 3.08 15.27
CA LEU A 94 11.64 3.66 14.11
C LEU A 94 12.88 2.86 13.67
N SER A 95 13.44 2.06 14.58
CA SER A 95 14.63 1.27 14.33
C SER A 95 14.40 0.15 13.29
N TYR A 96 13.20 -0.40 13.19
CA TYR A 96 12.95 -1.44 12.18
C TYR A 96 12.75 -0.85 10.78
N LEU A 97 12.12 0.34 10.67
CA LEU A 97 11.90 1.00 9.38
C LEU A 97 13.21 1.31 8.64
N GLN A 98 14.28 1.62 9.38
CA GLN A 98 15.59 1.86 8.79
C GLN A 98 16.23 0.60 8.18
N ASN A 99 15.81 -0.58 8.64
CA ASN A 99 16.36 -1.88 8.25
C ASN A 99 15.41 -2.66 7.31
N LEU A 100 14.19 -2.18 7.13
CA LEU A 100 13.23 -2.78 6.21
C LEU A 100 13.26 -2.06 4.87
N ASP A 101 13.39 -2.85 3.84
CA ASP A 101 13.40 -2.37 2.47
C ASP A 101 11.95 -2.29 1.96
N VAL A 102 11.26 -1.22 2.36
CA VAL A 102 9.85 -0.95 2.01
C VAL A 102 9.76 0.27 1.10
N ASP A 103 8.68 0.39 0.34
CA ASP A 103 8.54 1.41 -0.70
C ASP A 103 7.56 2.52 -0.31
N VAL A 104 6.49 2.17 0.40
CA VAL A 104 5.37 3.08 0.69
C VAL A 104 4.94 2.94 2.14
N LEU A 105 4.62 4.08 2.75
CA LEU A 105 4.03 4.17 4.08
C LEU A 105 2.60 4.69 3.93
N LYS A 106 1.63 3.97 4.50
CA LYS A 106 0.23 4.38 4.57
C LYS A 106 -0.02 5.08 5.90
N ILE A 107 -0.50 6.32 5.83
CA ILE A 107 -0.84 7.16 6.99
C ILE A 107 -2.29 6.83 7.35
N ASP A 108 -2.49 6.18 8.49
CA ASP A 108 -3.80 5.74 8.95
C ASP A 108 -4.80 6.89 9.09
N LYS A 109 -6.07 6.57 8.86
CA LYS A 109 -7.19 7.51 8.94
C LYS A 109 -7.22 8.31 10.24
N SER A 110 -6.86 7.72 11.38
CA SER A 110 -6.87 8.40 12.68
C SER A 110 -5.93 9.62 12.71
N PHE A 111 -4.83 9.58 11.95
CA PHE A 111 -3.92 10.72 11.79
C PHE A 111 -4.45 11.75 10.81
N VAL A 112 -5.17 11.33 9.77
CA VAL A 112 -5.84 12.22 8.83
C VAL A 112 -7.01 12.95 9.50
N ASP A 113 -7.80 12.27 10.32
CA ASP A 113 -8.87 12.90 11.11
C ASP A 113 -8.33 13.87 12.17
N ALA A 114 -7.13 13.61 12.68
CA ALA A 114 -6.50 14.43 13.72
C ALA A 114 -5.75 15.67 13.19
N LEU A 115 -5.70 15.91 11.88
CA LEU A 115 -4.95 17.01 11.25
C LEU A 115 -5.26 18.39 11.86
N GLU A 116 -6.47 18.59 12.34
CA GLU A 116 -6.91 19.86 12.92
C GLU A 116 -6.56 20.01 14.40
N TYR A 117 -6.26 18.92 15.10
CA TYR A 117 -6.19 18.91 16.58
C TYR A 117 -4.88 18.37 17.13
N LYS A 118 -4.07 17.65 16.34
CA LYS A 118 -2.83 17.03 16.79
C LYS A 118 -1.70 17.26 15.78
N ASN A 119 -0.53 17.57 16.28
CA ASN A 119 0.68 17.84 15.48
C ASN A 119 1.52 16.56 15.19
N VAL A 120 0.93 15.38 15.20
CA VAL A 120 1.67 14.11 14.97
C VAL A 120 1.90 13.86 13.49
N THR A 121 0.91 14.11 12.66
CA THR A 121 0.95 13.82 11.22
C THR A 121 2.12 14.50 10.49
N PRO A 122 2.47 15.78 10.76
CA PRO A 122 3.67 16.39 10.17
C PRO A 122 4.96 15.61 10.49
N HIS A 123 5.09 15.06 11.69
CA HIS A 123 6.28 14.28 12.07
C HIS A 123 6.35 12.93 11.35
N ILE A 124 5.19 12.27 11.13
CA ILE A 124 5.12 11.05 10.32
C ILE A 124 5.57 11.35 8.88
N ILE A 125 5.09 12.46 8.30
CA ILE A 125 5.45 12.89 6.95
C ILE A 125 6.95 13.18 6.84
N GLU A 126 7.53 13.93 7.78
CA GLU A 126 8.95 14.25 7.78
C GLU A 126 9.83 12.99 7.95
N MET A 127 9.41 12.06 8.78
CA MET A 127 10.06 10.76 8.93
C MET A 127 10.02 9.98 7.60
N ALA A 128 8.86 9.86 6.96
CA ALA A 128 8.73 9.15 5.69
C ALA A 128 9.61 9.79 4.60
N LYS A 129 9.67 11.12 4.54
CA LYS A 129 10.58 11.85 3.64
C LYS A 129 12.05 11.54 3.92
N THR A 130 12.45 11.54 5.18
CA THR A 130 13.84 11.23 5.60
C THR A 130 14.23 9.82 5.16
N LEU A 131 13.29 8.87 5.26
CA LEU A 131 13.47 7.49 4.83
C LEU A 131 13.26 7.31 3.31
N LYS A 132 12.94 8.38 2.58
CA LYS A 132 12.66 8.36 1.13
C LYS A 132 11.50 7.43 0.74
N LEU A 133 10.54 7.25 1.63
CA LEU A 133 9.33 6.48 1.38
C LEU A 133 8.30 7.33 0.62
N LYS A 134 7.58 6.72 -0.30
CA LYS A 134 6.34 7.31 -0.78
C LYS A 134 5.28 7.22 0.33
N MET A 135 4.24 8.05 0.22
CA MET A 135 3.18 8.11 1.23
C MET A 135 1.82 8.01 0.57
N VAL A 136 0.93 7.24 1.19
CA VAL A 136 -0.51 7.22 0.92
C VAL A 136 -1.21 7.70 2.18
N ALA A 137 -2.10 8.67 2.09
CA ALA A 137 -2.97 9.04 3.22
C ALA A 137 -4.33 8.37 3.06
N GLU A 138 -4.80 7.75 4.13
CA GLU A 138 -6.04 7.00 4.16
C GLU A 138 -7.19 7.77 4.79
N GLY A 139 -8.42 7.40 4.43
CA GLY A 139 -9.62 7.94 5.04
C GLY A 139 -9.83 9.43 4.76
N ILE A 140 -9.35 9.96 3.63
CA ILE A 140 -9.61 11.33 3.22
C ILE A 140 -11.10 11.49 2.92
N GLU A 141 -11.77 12.37 3.67
CA GLU A 141 -13.22 12.63 3.54
C GLU A 141 -13.53 14.05 3.07
N THR A 142 -12.57 14.98 3.23
CA THR A 142 -12.79 16.40 2.91
C THR A 142 -11.71 16.96 1.99
N ALA A 143 -12.09 17.94 1.14
CA ALA A 143 -11.15 18.67 0.30
C ALA A 143 -10.07 19.41 1.11
N ARG A 144 -10.37 19.81 2.36
CA ARG A 144 -9.42 20.47 3.26
C ARG A 144 -8.31 19.51 3.69
N GLN A 145 -8.66 18.26 4.04
CA GLN A 145 -7.68 17.21 4.35
C GLN A 145 -6.78 16.93 3.14
N GLU A 146 -7.37 16.73 1.95
CA GLU A 146 -6.63 16.51 0.71
C GLU A 146 -5.66 17.64 0.42
N GLN A 147 -6.12 18.89 0.47
CA GLN A 147 -5.28 20.06 0.19
C GLN A 147 -4.10 20.16 1.16
N TRP A 148 -4.35 19.92 2.45
CA TRP A 148 -3.30 19.96 3.48
C TRP A 148 -2.26 18.87 3.25
N LEU A 149 -2.68 17.64 3.01
CA LEU A 149 -1.79 16.49 2.75
C LEU A 149 -0.94 16.72 1.50
N ARG A 150 -1.55 17.21 0.43
CA ARG A 150 -0.85 17.56 -0.81
C ARG A 150 0.21 18.66 -0.60
N GLN A 151 -0.11 19.71 0.16
CA GLN A 151 0.83 20.79 0.49
C GLN A 151 2.01 20.30 1.32
N HIS A 152 1.83 19.24 2.12
CA HIS A 152 2.89 18.62 2.91
C HIS A 152 3.66 17.53 2.16
N GLY A 153 3.36 17.29 0.89
CA GLY A 153 4.10 16.39 0.03
C GLY A 153 3.71 14.92 0.17
N VAL A 154 2.49 14.62 0.62
CA VAL A 154 1.92 13.28 0.54
C VAL A 154 1.65 12.96 -0.93
N HIS A 155 2.03 11.77 -1.39
CA HIS A 155 2.06 11.41 -2.80
C HIS A 155 0.70 10.95 -3.33
N TYR A 156 -0.02 10.17 -2.54
CA TYR A 156 -1.29 9.55 -2.91
C TYR A 156 -2.32 9.72 -1.79
N GLY A 157 -3.58 9.68 -2.15
CA GLY A 157 -4.68 9.74 -1.19
C GLY A 157 -5.76 8.72 -1.50
N GLN A 158 -6.31 8.13 -0.44
CA GLN A 158 -7.42 7.19 -0.48
C GLN A 158 -8.49 7.62 0.51
N GLY A 159 -9.77 7.52 0.13
CA GLY A 159 -10.86 7.84 1.03
C GLY A 159 -12.17 8.17 0.33
N TRP A 160 -13.19 8.43 1.12
CA TRP A 160 -14.57 8.67 0.63
C TRP A 160 -14.71 9.98 -0.15
N LEU A 161 -13.76 10.88 -0.03
CA LEU A 161 -13.72 12.06 -0.88
C LEU A 161 -13.65 11.67 -2.37
N TYR A 162 -12.95 10.59 -2.71
CA TYR A 162 -12.78 10.12 -4.08
C TYR A 162 -13.85 9.12 -4.48
N SER A 163 -14.04 8.09 -3.67
CA SER A 163 -15.07 7.06 -3.85
C SER A 163 -15.21 6.20 -2.59
N LYS A 164 -16.41 5.67 -2.36
CA LYS A 164 -16.59 4.52 -1.48
C LYS A 164 -16.10 3.25 -2.18
N PRO A 165 -15.87 2.14 -1.44
CA PRO A 165 -15.52 0.86 -2.06
C PRO A 165 -16.49 0.48 -3.18
N LEU A 166 -15.95 0.04 -4.30
CA LEU A 166 -16.70 -0.33 -5.49
C LEU A 166 -16.41 -1.79 -5.87
N PRO A 167 -17.40 -2.52 -6.39
CA PRO A 167 -17.12 -3.77 -7.10
C PRO A 167 -16.17 -3.53 -8.28
N ALA A 168 -15.37 -4.53 -8.67
CA ALA A 168 -14.33 -4.40 -9.70
C ALA A 168 -14.83 -3.76 -11.00
N THR A 169 -15.97 -4.18 -11.52
CA THR A 169 -16.55 -3.61 -12.76
C THR A 169 -16.89 -2.12 -12.62
N ALA A 170 -17.44 -1.71 -11.48
CA ALA A 170 -17.75 -0.31 -11.21
C ALA A 170 -16.49 0.51 -10.97
N PHE A 171 -15.47 -0.08 -10.32
CA PHE A 171 -14.16 0.54 -10.14
C PHE A 171 -13.48 0.81 -11.48
N ILE A 172 -13.46 -0.16 -12.39
CA ILE A 172 -12.89 0.00 -13.73
C ILE A 172 -13.54 1.17 -14.47
N LEU A 173 -14.87 1.23 -14.49
CA LEU A 173 -15.60 2.34 -15.11
C LEU A 173 -15.28 3.70 -14.48
N TRP A 174 -15.14 3.72 -13.16
CA TRP A 174 -14.78 4.93 -12.42
C TRP A 174 -13.34 5.37 -12.72
N ALA A 175 -12.40 4.42 -12.83
CA ALA A 175 -11.00 4.68 -13.14
C ALA A 175 -10.82 5.20 -14.58
N GLU A 176 -11.46 4.55 -15.57
CA GLU A 176 -11.40 4.96 -16.98
C GLU A 176 -11.86 6.41 -17.23
N GLN A 177 -12.72 6.95 -16.38
CA GLN A 177 -13.16 8.34 -16.48
C GLN A 177 -12.13 9.35 -15.96
N ARG A 178 -11.03 8.89 -15.34
CA ARG A 178 -10.03 9.71 -14.63
C ARG A 178 -8.60 9.50 -15.12
N LEU A 179 -8.39 8.53 -15.98
CA LEU A 179 -7.16 8.30 -16.74
C LEU A 179 -7.17 9.10 -18.04
#